data_4dd0aa6d4f830267a18e8431daa00002
#
_entry.id   4dd0aa6d4f830267a18e8431daa00002
#
_cell.length_a   1.000
_cell.length_b   1.000
_cell.length_c   1.000
_cell.angle_alpha   90.00
_cell.angle_beta   90.00
_cell.angle_gamma   90.00
#
_symmetry.space_group_name_H-M   'P 1'
#
loop_
_entity.id
_entity.type
_entity.pdbx_description
1 polymer ?
#
loop_
_entity_poly.entity_id
_entity_poly.type
_entity_poly.pdbx_seq_one_letter_code
_entity_poly.pdbx_strand_id
1 'polypeptide(L)'
;AGAPERMRIIPFRGDYLALRPHARHLVRGLIYPVPDPRLPFLGVHLTRRIDGEVWAGPSAVLALARERYGRASVDPRDLLDTLTWPGFPHMVRRHWRSGLAELLRERSRAAFVEACRRLVPDLGPEDVDWGPSGIRAQTVLGSGELADDFVVQAAPRMLHVRNAPSPAATASLAIGRVLAEHATARFDL
;
A
#
# COMPACT_ATOMS: atom_id res chain seq x y z
N ALA A 1 24.34 -5.28 -20.79
CA ALA A 1 23.24 -4.80 -19.95
C ALA A 1 22.05 -5.68 -20.24
N GLY A 2 21.52 -6.39 -19.21
CA GLY A 2 20.33 -7.22 -19.35
C GLY A 2 19.12 -6.39 -19.79
N ALA A 3 18.15 -7.05 -20.43
CA ALA A 3 16.86 -6.41 -20.75
C ALA A 3 16.24 -5.84 -19.47
N PRO A 4 15.63 -4.64 -19.53
CA PRO A 4 15.03 -4.04 -18.36
C PRO A 4 13.96 -4.98 -17.81
N GLU A 5 13.95 -5.16 -16.49
CA GLU A 5 12.98 -6.01 -15.83
C GLU A 5 11.57 -5.57 -16.16
N ARG A 6 10.74 -6.51 -16.62
CA ARG A 6 9.35 -6.22 -16.97
C ARG A 6 8.55 -6.06 -15.68
N MET A 7 7.98 -4.89 -15.49
CA MET A 7 7.21 -4.54 -14.31
C MET A 7 5.98 -3.71 -14.67
N ARG A 8 4.95 -3.78 -13.85
CA ARG A 8 3.74 -2.98 -13.96
C ARG A 8 3.33 -2.46 -12.59
N ILE A 9 2.87 -1.23 -12.54
CA ILE A 9 2.24 -0.69 -11.34
C ILE A 9 0.78 -1.12 -11.33
N ILE A 10 0.40 -1.90 -10.33
CA ILE A 10 -0.95 -2.35 -10.06
C ILE A 10 -1.48 -1.59 -8.85
N PRO A 11 -2.65 -0.92 -8.97
CA PRO A 11 -3.18 -0.13 -7.88
C PRO A 11 -3.80 -1.02 -6.79
N PHE A 12 -3.48 -0.73 -5.53
CA PHE A 12 -4.13 -1.32 -4.37
C PHE A 12 -4.76 -0.22 -3.52
N ARG A 13 -6.03 -0.39 -3.19
CA ARG A 13 -6.75 0.54 -2.32
C ARG A 13 -6.59 0.13 -0.86
N GLY A 14 -6.33 1.11 -0.02
CA GLY A 14 -6.35 0.99 1.42
C GLY A 14 -7.44 1.86 2.00
N ASP A 15 -8.47 1.26 2.56
CA ASP A 15 -9.53 1.96 3.27
C ASP A 15 -9.20 2.07 4.75
N TYR A 16 -9.61 3.17 5.35
CA TYR A 16 -9.44 3.41 6.78
C TYR A 16 -10.79 3.47 7.49
N LEU A 17 -10.75 3.18 8.78
CA LEU A 17 -11.77 3.56 9.74
C LEU A 17 -11.29 4.80 10.49
N ALA A 18 -12.17 5.77 10.72
CA ALA A 18 -11.91 6.93 11.57
C ALA A 18 -12.56 6.72 12.93
N LEU A 19 -11.80 6.86 14.00
CA LEU A 19 -12.34 6.77 15.35
C LEU A 19 -13.19 8.01 15.67
N ARG A 20 -14.36 7.75 16.23
CA ARG A 20 -15.25 8.81 16.72
C ARG A 20 -14.60 9.58 17.88
N PRO A 21 -14.96 10.84 18.11
CA PRO A 21 -14.32 11.69 19.11
C PRO A 21 -14.20 11.05 20.50
N HIS A 22 -15.24 10.36 20.97
CA HIS A 22 -15.26 9.72 22.28
C HIS A 22 -14.25 8.56 22.44
N ALA A 23 -13.90 7.89 21.33
CA ALA A 23 -12.99 6.75 21.33
C ALA A 23 -11.52 7.11 21.01
N ARG A 24 -11.24 8.36 20.60
CA ARG A 24 -9.87 8.79 20.23
C ARG A 24 -8.87 8.69 21.37
N HIS A 25 -9.32 8.67 22.62
CA HIS A 25 -8.46 8.53 23.80
C HIS A 25 -7.81 7.15 23.91
N LEU A 26 -8.37 6.13 23.24
CA LEU A 26 -7.82 4.77 23.19
C LEU A 26 -6.47 4.70 22.47
N VAL A 27 -6.16 5.70 21.62
CA VAL A 27 -4.93 5.73 20.83
C VAL A 27 -4.21 7.05 21.05
N ARG A 28 -3.05 7.00 21.72
CA ARG A 28 -2.28 8.20 22.09
C ARG A 28 -1.16 8.52 21.10
N GLY A 29 -0.82 7.60 20.19
CA GLY A 29 0.28 7.75 19.25
C GLY A 29 0.10 6.85 18.03
N LEU A 30 1.17 6.17 17.65
CA LEU A 30 1.21 5.23 16.54
C LEU A 30 1.26 3.81 17.10
N ILE A 31 0.36 2.94 16.67
CA ILE A 31 0.31 1.54 17.09
C ILE A 31 0.40 0.67 15.83
N TYR A 32 1.51 -0.03 15.68
CA TYR A 32 1.80 -0.87 14.51
C TYR A 32 2.03 -2.32 14.94
N PRO A 33 1.53 -3.30 14.17
CA PRO A 33 1.92 -4.69 14.38
C PRO A 33 3.39 -4.88 13.96
N VAL A 34 4.03 -5.91 14.50
CA VAL A 34 5.29 -6.39 13.94
C VAL A 34 5.02 -6.92 12.53
N PRO A 35 5.78 -6.48 11.50
CA PRO A 35 5.59 -6.96 10.15
C PRO A 35 5.73 -8.49 10.04
N ASP A 36 4.79 -9.15 9.39
CA ASP A 36 4.93 -10.56 9.02
C ASP A 36 5.53 -10.64 7.61
N PRO A 37 6.76 -11.15 7.44
CA PRO A 37 7.44 -11.20 6.14
C PRO A 37 6.73 -12.10 5.11
N ARG A 38 5.76 -12.91 5.54
CA ARG A 38 4.94 -13.74 4.64
C ARG A 38 3.78 -12.97 4.00
N LEU A 39 3.45 -11.81 4.52
CA LEU A 39 2.35 -10.97 4.03
C LEU A 39 2.87 -9.85 3.15
N PRO A 40 2.19 -9.57 2.03
CA PRO A 40 2.64 -8.55 1.08
C PRO A 40 2.45 -7.12 1.60
N PHE A 41 1.66 -6.94 2.64
CA PHE A 41 1.37 -5.63 3.21
C PHE A 41 1.42 -5.68 4.73
N LEU A 42 1.79 -4.56 5.32
CA LEU A 42 1.68 -4.35 6.76
C LEU A 42 0.21 -4.49 7.18
N GLY A 43 -0.04 -5.22 8.25
CA GLY A 43 -1.38 -5.37 8.82
C GLY A 43 -1.99 -4.05 9.28
N VAL A 44 -3.24 -4.12 9.71
CA VAL A 44 -3.96 -2.97 10.26
C VAL A 44 -3.14 -2.33 11.40
N HIS A 45 -3.02 -1.02 11.35
CA HIS A 45 -2.38 -0.21 12.39
C HIS A 45 -3.26 0.99 12.74
N LEU A 46 -2.98 1.64 13.87
CA LEU A 46 -3.71 2.82 14.31
C LEU A 46 -2.76 4.00 14.38
N THR A 47 -3.22 5.14 13.86
CA THR A 47 -2.42 6.35 13.76
C THR A 47 -3.19 7.54 14.32
N ARG A 48 -2.65 8.14 15.39
CA ARG A 48 -3.10 9.45 15.82
C ARG A 48 -2.46 10.51 14.93
N ARG A 49 -3.28 11.29 14.27
CA ARG A 49 -2.88 12.33 13.34
C ARG A 49 -2.57 13.64 14.09
N ILE A 50 -1.91 14.56 13.38
CA ILE A 50 -1.54 15.88 13.93
C ILE A 50 -2.76 16.75 14.29
N ASP A 51 -3.88 16.54 13.58
CA ASP A 51 -5.16 17.21 13.82
C ASP A 51 -5.95 16.57 14.99
N GLY A 52 -5.41 15.55 15.63
CA GLY A 52 -6.03 14.82 16.73
C GLY A 52 -7.01 13.72 16.29
N GLU A 53 -7.25 13.55 14.99
CA GLU A 53 -7.99 12.39 14.51
C GLU A 53 -7.20 11.10 14.72
N VAL A 54 -7.92 9.99 14.82
CA VAL A 54 -7.32 8.65 14.86
C VAL A 54 -7.90 7.82 13.73
N TRP A 55 -7.00 7.28 12.92
CA TRP A 55 -7.36 6.39 11.84
C TRP A 55 -6.83 4.99 12.10
N ALA A 56 -7.65 3.99 11.80
CA ALA A 56 -7.33 2.57 11.89
C ALA A 56 -7.37 1.95 10.49
N GLY A 57 -6.33 1.27 10.10
CA GLY A 57 -6.19 0.70 8.76
C GLY A 57 -4.74 0.73 8.29
N PRO A 58 -4.51 0.76 6.98
CA PRO A 58 -5.50 0.54 5.92
C PRO A 58 -5.77 -0.94 5.65
N SER A 59 -6.84 -1.24 4.93
CA SER A 59 -7.00 -2.49 4.19
C SER A 59 -6.03 -2.55 2.99
N ALA A 60 -5.98 -3.67 2.30
CA ALA A 60 -5.16 -3.83 1.09
C ALA A 60 -5.91 -4.67 0.05
N VAL A 61 -6.78 -4.03 -0.72
CA VAL A 61 -7.55 -4.68 -1.77
C VAL A 61 -7.17 -4.16 -3.15
N LEU A 62 -7.34 -4.98 -4.18
CA LEU A 62 -7.12 -4.55 -5.55
C LEU A 62 -8.03 -3.36 -5.87
N ALA A 63 -7.45 -2.25 -6.32
CA ALA A 63 -8.21 -1.12 -6.84
C ALA A 63 -8.53 -1.34 -8.32
N LEU A 64 -9.74 -0.95 -8.73
CA LEU A 64 -10.18 -1.09 -10.12
C LEU A 64 -10.00 0.21 -10.91
N ALA A 65 -9.34 1.19 -10.33
CA ALA A 65 -8.93 2.45 -10.92
C ALA A 65 -7.70 3.02 -10.20
N ARG A 66 -6.80 3.71 -10.91
CA ARG A 66 -5.56 4.26 -10.34
C ARG A 66 -5.77 5.56 -9.58
N GLU A 67 -6.71 6.39 -10.04
CA GLU A 67 -6.90 7.75 -9.52
C GLU A 67 -8.31 8.04 -8.99
N ARG A 68 -9.09 6.98 -8.77
CA ARG A 68 -10.44 7.10 -8.20
C ARG A 68 -10.49 6.38 -6.86
N TYR A 69 -10.60 7.14 -5.80
CA TYR A 69 -10.51 6.67 -4.42
C TYR A 69 -11.80 6.04 -3.86
N GLY A 70 -12.92 6.15 -4.58
CA GLY A 70 -14.19 5.57 -4.15
C GLY A 70 -14.16 4.04 -4.16
N ARG A 71 -14.86 3.43 -3.21
CA ARG A 71 -14.88 1.96 -3.01
C ARG A 71 -15.45 1.20 -4.21
N ALA A 72 -16.38 1.81 -4.94
CA ALA A 72 -17.01 1.23 -6.14
C ALA A 72 -16.46 1.80 -7.45
N SER A 73 -15.34 2.55 -7.39
CA SER A 73 -14.78 3.18 -8.57
C SER A 73 -14.12 2.16 -9.49
N VAL A 74 -14.50 2.19 -10.76
CA VAL A 74 -13.93 1.35 -11.82
C VAL A 74 -13.48 2.23 -12.98
N ASP A 75 -12.27 1.98 -13.47
CA ASP A 75 -11.81 2.47 -14.76
C ASP A 75 -11.51 1.25 -15.66
N PRO A 76 -12.23 1.09 -16.78
CA PRO A 76 -12.06 -0.09 -17.63
C PRO A 76 -10.64 -0.22 -18.23
N ARG A 77 -9.96 0.90 -18.47
CA ARG A 77 -8.59 0.88 -19.02
C ARG A 77 -7.59 0.39 -17.99
N ASP A 78 -7.68 0.91 -16.75
CA ASP A 78 -6.82 0.50 -15.64
C ASP A 78 -7.05 -0.97 -15.28
N LEU A 79 -8.32 -1.39 -15.28
CA LEU A 79 -8.67 -2.77 -15.03
C LEU A 79 -8.11 -3.71 -16.11
N LEU A 80 -8.30 -3.37 -17.38
CA LEU A 80 -7.76 -4.15 -18.50
C LEU A 80 -6.24 -4.23 -18.44
N ASP A 81 -5.57 -3.10 -18.16
CA ASP A 81 -4.12 -3.03 -18.02
C ASP A 81 -3.61 -3.93 -16.89
N THR A 82 -4.34 -3.98 -15.77
CA THR A 82 -4.03 -4.88 -14.64
C THR A 82 -4.23 -6.35 -15.02
N LEU A 83 -5.38 -6.70 -15.58
CA LEU A 83 -5.75 -8.09 -15.89
C LEU A 83 -4.89 -8.70 -17.00
N THR A 84 -4.45 -7.89 -17.96
CA THR A 84 -3.60 -8.34 -19.08
C THR A 84 -2.12 -8.43 -18.72
N TRP A 85 -1.71 -7.95 -17.55
CA TRP A 85 -0.34 -8.04 -17.12
C TRP A 85 0.07 -9.50 -16.81
N PRO A 86 1.12 -10.06 -17.45
CA PRO A 86 1.50 -11.46 -17.25
C PRO A 86 1.82 -11.83 -15.78
N GLY A 87 2.34 -10.89 -15.00
CA GLY A 87 2.61 -11.10 -13.58
C GLY A 87 1.36 -11.16 -12.70
N PHE A 88 0.20 -10.64 -13.18
CA PHE A 88 -1.02 -10.57 -12.37
C PHE A 88 -1.56 -11.96 -11.96
N PRO A 89 -1.74 -12.94 -12.85
CA PRO A 89 -2.21 -14.26 -12.45
C PRO A 89 -1.23 -14.98 -11.51
N HIS A 90 0.07 -14.79 -11.66
CA HIS A 90 1.07 -15.36 -10.74
C HIS A 90 0.96 -14.74 -9.34
N MET A 91 0.81 -13.41 -9.26
CA MET A 91 0.57 -12.68 -8.01
C MET A 91 -0.73 -13.17 -7.34
N VAL A 92 -1.83 -13.26 -8.08
CA VAL A 92 -3.12 -13.74 -7.56
C VAL A 92 -2.98 -15.16 -7.03
N ARG A 93 -2.34 -16.07 -7.76
CA ARG A 93 -2.13 -17.45 -7.31
C ARG A 93 -1.33 -17.53 -6.01
N ARG A 94 -0.35 -16.65 -5.82
CA ARG A 94 0.49 -16.60 -4.61
C ARG A 94 -0.26 -16.03 -3.41
N HIS A 95 -1.10 -15.00 -3.63
CA HIS A 95 -1.69 -14.19 -2.56
C HIS A 95 -3.22 -14.27 -2.46
N TRP A 96 -3.88 -15.20 -3.16
CA TRP A 96 -5.36 -15.24 -3.22
C TRP A 96 -6.04 -15.37 -1.86
N ARG A 97 -5.44 -16.13 -0.93
CA ARG A 97 -6.01 -16.31 0.42
C ARG A 97 -5.99 -15.03 1.22
N SER A 98 -4.87 -14.32 1.22
CA SER A 98 -4.76 -13.01 1.88
C SER A 98 -5.64 -11.97 1.19
N GLY A 99 -5.68 -11.95 -0.15
CA GLY A 99 -6.54 -11.06 -0.91
C GLY A 99 -8.03 -11.27 -0.62
N LEU A 100 -8.49 -12.53 -0.53
CA LEU A 100 -9.87 -12.83 -0.16
C LEU A 100 -10.17 -12.40 1.28
N ALA A 101 -9.26 -12.65 2.21
CA ALA A 101 -9.43 -12.22 3.60
C ALA A 101 -9.54 -10.69 3.72
N GLU A 102 -8.74 -9.94 2.95
CA GLU A 102 -8.83 -8.48 2.90
C GLU A 102 -10.16 -8.00 2.31
N LEU A 103 -10.64 -8.61 1.22
CA LEU A 103 -11.95 -8.29 0.62
C LEU A 103 -13.11 -8.53 1.59
N LEU A 104 -13.07 -9.62 2.34
CA LEU A 104 -14.11 -9.92 3.34
C LEU A 104 -14.05 -8.94 4.52
N ARG A 105 -12.85 -8.59 4.97
CA ARG A 105 -12.64 -7.60 6.03
C ARG A 105 -13.14 -6.23 5.63
N GLU A 106 -12.84 -5.78 4.41
CA GLU A 106 -13.26 -4.47 3.91
C GLU A 106 -14.79 -4.33 3.82
N ARG A 107 -15.52 -5.42 3.57
CA ARG A 107 -16.98 -5.39 3.46
C ARG A 107 -17.70 -5.23 4.79
N SER A 108 -17.04 -5.57 5.89
CA SER A 108 -17.63 -5.56 7.22
C SER A 108 -16.83 -4.67 8.17
N ARG A 109 -17.49 -3.58 8.63
CA ARG A 109 -16.91 -2.72 9.67
C ARG A 109 -16.56 -3.51 10.93
N ALA A 110 -17.43 -4.45 11.32
CA ALA A 110 -17.17 -5.31 12.48
C ALA A 110 -15.96 -6.21 12.30
N ALA A 111 -15.78 -6.82 11.12
CA ALA A 111 -14.59 -7.63 10.82
C ALA A 111 -13.32 -6.79 10.76
N PHE A 112 -13.42 -5.55 10.32
CA PHE A 112 -12.29 -4.63 10.31
C PHE A 112 -11.89 -4.22 11.74
N VAL A 113 -12.88 -3.89 12.58
CA VAL A 113 -12.65 -3.58 14.01
C VAL A 113 -12.04 -4.77 14.73
N GLU A 114 -12.50 -5.99 14.47
CA GLU A 114 -11.93 -7.19 15.08
C GLU A 114 -10.42 -7.35 14.78
N ALA A 115 -9.98 -6.96 13.57
CA ALA A 115 -8.56 -6.91 13.26
C ALA A 115 -7.82 -5.82 14.07
N CYS A 116 -8.47 -4.68 14.34
CA CYS A 116 -7.90 -3.59 15.15
C CYS A 116 -7.83 -3.96 16.65
N ARG A 117 -8.77 -4.77 17.14
CA ARG A 117 -8.85 -5.20 18.55
C ARG A 117 -7.64 -6.02 19.01
N ARG A 118 -6.90 -6.61 18.08
CA ARG A 118 -5.60 -7.25 18.40
C ARG A 118 -4.58 -6.25 18.95
N LEU A 119 -4.71 -4.97 18.61
CA LEU A 119 -3.82 -3.89 19.06
C LEU A 119 -4.50 -2.99 20.11
N VAL A 120 -5.81 -2.81 20.00
CA VAL A 120 -6.63 -1.97 20.89
C VAL A 120 -7.89 -2.78 21.26
N PRO A 121 -7.83 -3.63 22.32
CA PRO A 121 -8.91 -4.55 22.68
C PRO A 121 -10.26 -3.88 22.99
N ASP A 122 -10.24 -2.65 23.51
CA ASP A 122 -11.42 -1.91 23.92
C ASP A 122 -12.17 -1.24 22.76
N LEU A 123 -11.67 -1.35 21.53
CA LEU A 123 -12.29 -0.73 20.36
C LEU A 123 -13.54 -1.52 19.93
N GLY A 124 -14.69 -0.84 19.85
CA GLY A 124 -15.95 -1.39 19.38
C GLY A 124 -16.35 -0.94 17.96
N PRO A 125 -17.27 -1.65 17.30
CA PRO A 125 -17.79 -1.22 15.99
C PRO A 125 -18.55 0.12 16.04
N GLU A 126 -19.08 0.48 17.19
CA GLU A 126 -19.74 1.76 17.48
C GLU A 126 -18.78 2.94 17.58
N ASP A 127 -17.50 2.66 17.81
CA ASP A 127 -16.46 3.66 18.01
C ASP A 127 -15.87 4.21 16.70
N VAL A 128 -16.25 3.64 15.57
CA VAL A 128 -15.65 3.97 14.29
C VAL A 128 -16.68 4.27 13.20
N ASP A 129 -16.26 5.12 12.27
CA ASP A 129 -16.94 5.35 10.99
C ASP A 129 -15.99 5.00 9.83
N TRP A 130 -16.55 4.86 8.62
CA TRP A 130 -15.72 4.74 7.43
C TRP A 130 -14.95 6.04 7.23
N GLY A 131 -13.64 5.91 7.13
CA GLY A 131 -12.71 7.00 6.84
C GLY A 131 -12.39 7.12 5.35
N PRO A 132 -11.37 7.90 5.01
CA PRO A 132 -10.91 8.05 3.64
C PRO A 132 -10.21 6.79 3.13
N SER A 133 -9.99 6.76 1.82
CA SER A 133 -9.23 5.72 1.14
C SER A 133 -7.98 6.31 0.48
N GLY A 134 -6.95 5.49 0.32
CA GLY A 134 -5.75 5.82 -0.45
C GLY A 134 -5.48 4.75 -1.50
N ILE A 135 -4.86 5.14 -2.62
CA ILE A 135 -4.40 4.19 -3.65
C ILE A 135 -2.88 4.03 -3.53
N ARG A 136 -2.42 2.79 -3.40
CA ARG A 136 -1.01 2.43 -3.42
C ARG A 136 -0.61 1.99 -4.81
N ALA A 137 0.50 2.52 -5.30
CA ALA A 137 1.12 2.13 -6.55
C ALA A 137 2.06 0.94 -6.31
N GLN A 138 1.52 -0.28 -6.26
CA GLN A 138 2.32 -1.48 -6.02
C GLN A 138 2.95 -1.97 -7.33
N THR A 139 4.25 -2.10 -7.33
CA THR A 139 4.98 -2.69 -8.46
C THR A 139 4.91 -4.20 -8.42
N VAL A 140 4.47 -4.79 -9.53
CA VAL A 140 4.40 -6.23 -9.75
C VAL A 140 5.31 -6.61 -10.91
N LEU A 141 6.25 -7.50 -10.66
CA LEU A 141 7.17 -8.01 -11.67
C LEU A 141 6.49 -9.00 -12.61
N GLY A 142 7.11 -9.32 -13.73
CA GLY A 142 6.59 -10.33 -14.66
C GLY A 142 6.47 -11.72 -14.05
N SER A 143 7.24 -12.01 -13.01
CA SER A 143 7.15 -13.23 -12.19
C SER A 143 5.93 -13.26 -11.24
N GLY A 144 5.25 -12.13 -11.06
CA GLY A 144 4.20 -11.95 -10.05
C GLY A 144 4.71 -11.60 -8.66
N GLU A 145 6.01 -11.37 -8.51
CA GLU A 145 6.59 -10.86 -7.27
C GLU A 145 6.28 -9.38 -7.09
N LEU A 146 6.10 -8.98 -5.84
CA LEU A 146 5.93 -7.58 -5.48
C LEU A 146 7.33 -6.98 -5.26
N ALA A 147 7.61 -5.83 -5.89
CA ALA A 147 8.86 -5.13 -5.64
C ALA A 147 8.76 -4.41 -4.28
N ASP A 148 9.66 -4.76 -3.37
CA ASP A 148 9.70 -4.22 -2.01
C ASP A 148 10.58 -2.97 -1.92
N ASP A 149 11.40 -2.71 -2.93
CA ASP A 149 12.36 -1.60 -2.98
C ASP A 149 12.24 -0.81 -4.28
N PHE A 150 13.00 0.27 -4.37
CA PHE A 150 13.09 1.12 -5.56
C PHE A 150 13.70 0.37 -6.73
N VAL A 151 13.02 0.39 -7.85
CA VAL A 151 13.55 -0.12 -9.11
C VAL A 151 14.17 1.05 -9.87
N VAL A 152 15.49 1.14 -9.81
CA VAL A 152 16.28 2.16 -10.52
C VAL A 152 16.86 1.55 -11.79
N GLN A 153 16.54 2.14 -12.94
CA GLN A 153 17.01 1.72 -14.24
C GLN A 153 17.93 2.77 -14.85
N ALA A 154 19.17 2.42 -15.09
CA ALA A 154 20.12 3.29 -15.77
C ALA A 154 20.07 3.11 -17.30
N ALA A 155 20.12 4.21 -18.04
CA ALA A 155 20.30 4.28 -19.46
C ALA A 155 21.56 5.15 -19.77
N PRO A 156 22.04 5.25 -21.03
CA PRO A 156 23.30 5.95 -21.33
C PRO A 156 23.39 7.38 -20.78
N ARG A 157 22.27 8.11 -20.75
CA ARG A 157 22.22 9.51 -20.29
C ARG A 157 21.07 9.77 -19.34
N MET A 158 20.50 8.73 -18.72
CA MET A 158 19.31 8.83 -17.87
C MET A 158 19.39 7.84 -16.72
N LEU A 159 18.78 8.22 -15.60
CA LEU A 159 18.51 7.37 -14.45
C LEU A 159 17.01 7.43 -14.19
N HIS A 160 16.32 6.31 -14.34
CA HIS A 160 14.86 6.21 -14.15
C HIS A 160 14.56 5.57 -12.80
N VAL A 161 13.84 6.28 -11.95
CA VAL A 161 13.21 5.70 -10.75
C VAL A 161 11.82 5.24 -11.17
N ARG A 162 11.63 3.93 -11.30
CA ARG A 162 10.45 3.37 -11.94
C ARG A 162 9.27 3.15 -10.99
N ASN A 163 9.52 3.20 -9.70
CA ASN A 163 8.52 3.09 -8.64
C ASN A 163 8.97 3.88 -7.41
N ALA A 164 8.01 4.22 -6.56
CA ALA A 164 8.26 4.87 -5.28
C ALA A 164 7.40 4.21 -4.19
N PRO A 165 7.82 3.03 -3.68
CA PRO A 165 7.08 2.33 -2.64
C PRO A 165 7.03 3.15 -1.34
N SER A 166 5.95 2.98 -0.57
CA SER A 166 5.87 3.57 0.77
C SER A 166 6.97 2.96 1.68
N PRO A 167 7.68 3.76 2.45
CA PRO A 167 7.45 5.15 2.90
C PRO A 167 8.22 6.24 2.09
N ALA A 168 8.10 6.28 0.79
CA ALA A 168 8.88 7.16 -0.08
C ALA A 168 8.86 8.64 0.34
N ALA A 169 7.71 9.19 0.71
CA ALA A 169 7.59 10.61 1.07
C ALA A 169 8.38 10.95 2.33
N THR A 170 8.28 10.13 3.38
CA THR A 170 8.99 10.37 4.66
C THR A 170 10.49 10.08 4.57
N ALA A 171 10.91 9.19 3.66
CA ALA A 171 12.31 8.84 3.40
C ALA A 171 12.91 9.63 2.23
N SER A 172 12.20 10.61 1.66
CA SER A 172 12.57 11.27 0.39
C SER A 172 13.98 11.89 0.39
N LEU A 173 14.42 12.48 1.49
CA LEU A 173 15.77 13.06 1.59
C LEU A 173 16.87 11.98 1.54
N ALA A 174 16.66 10.85 2.21
CA ALA A 174 17.60 9.73 2.17
C ALA A 174 17.64 9.08 0.78
N ILE A 175 16.46 8.89 0.17
CA ILE A 175 16.33 8.38 -1.19
C ILE A 175 17.00 9.31 -2.19
N GLY A 176 16.77 10.62 -2.08
CA GLY A 176 17.39 11.63 -2.94
C GLY A 176 18.93 11.59 -2.87
N ARG A 177 19.51 11.37 -1.68
CA ARG A 177 20.95 11.20 -1.50
C ARG A 177 21.45 9.97 -2.27
N VAL A 178 20.85 8.81 -2.08
CA VAL A 178 21.24 7.57 -2.78
C VAL A 178 21.13 7.73 -4.29
N LEU A 179 20.06 8.36 -4.78
CA LEU A 179 19.90 8.61 -6.22
C LEU A 179 20.96 9.58 -6.77
N ALA A 180 21.33 10.61 -6.01
CA ALA A 180 22.39 11.54 -6.37
C ALA A 180 23.74 10.83 -6.44
N GLU A 181 24.08 9.97 -5.47
CA GLU A 181 25.28 9.15 -5.47
C GLU A 181 25.33 8.21 -6.70
N HIS A 182 24.21 7.56 -7.03
CA HIS A 182 24.10 6.74 -8.24
C HIS A 182 24.30 7.56 -9.53
N ALA A 183 23.72 8.77 -9.58
CA ALA A 183 23.88 9.65 -10.74
C ALA A 183 25.31 10.13 -10.89
N THR A 184 25.94 10.57 -9.79
CA THR A 184 27.34 11.01 -9.76
C THR A 184 28.29 9.90 -10.24
N ALA A 185 28.15 8.70 -9.67
CA ALA A 185 28.98 7.56 -10.07
C ALA A 185 28.72 7.09 -11.51
N ARG A 186 27.51 7.31 -12.04
CA ARG A 186 27.15 6.87 -13.40
C ARG A 186 27.56 7.84 -14.49
N PHE A 187 27.55 9.13 -14.19
CA PHE A 187 27.74 10.21 -15.19
C PHE A 187 29.06 10.99 -14.99
N ASP A 188 29.92 10.55 -14.06
CA ASP A 188 31.19 11.19 -13.72
C ASP A 188 31.04 12.68 -13.38
N LEU A 189 30.06 13.01 -12.52
CA LEU A 189 29.72 14.38 -12.08
C LEU A 189 30.48 14.80 -10.83
#